data_a8569097faa4b93ff6a47372c88c2ea8
#
_entry.id   a8569097faa4b93ff6a47372c88c2ea8
#
_cell.length_a   1.000
_cell.length_b   1.000
_cell.length_c   1.000
_cell.angle_alpha   90.00
_cell.angle_beta   90.00
_cell.angle_gamma   90.00
#
_symmetry.space_group_name_H-M   'P 1'
#
loop_
_entity.id
_entity.type
_entity.pdbx_description
1 polymer ?
#
loop_
_entity_poly.entity_id
_entity_poly.type
_entity_poly.pdbx_seq_one_letter_code
_entity_poly.pdbx_strand_id
1 'polypeptide(L)'
;MKLAWQVYGVPPEIIVGIIGVETRWGRVMGKTRILDALATLSFNYPRRAEYFSGELETFLLMARDEQDDPLNLKGSFAGAMGYGQFMPSSYKQYAVDFSGDGHINLWDPVDAIGSVANY
;
A
#
# COMPACT_ATOMS: atom_id res chain seq x y z
N MET A 1 12.77 -13.02 0.97
CA MET A 1 11.87 -13.86 1.80
C MET A 1 12.53 -14.34 3.08
N LYS A 2 13.69 -14.98 2.99
CA LYS A 2 14.41 -15.44 4.20
C LYS A 2 14.72 -14.29 5.17
N LEU A 3 15.16 -13.14 4.66
CA LEU A 3 15.49 -11.99 5.50
C LEU A 3 14.25 -11.45 6.23
N ALA A 4 13.11 -11.38 5.55
CA ALA A 4 11.86 -10.96 6.19
C ALA A 4 11.45 -11.93 7.30
N TRP A 5 11.62 -13.24 7.10
CA TRP A 5 11.37 -14.23 8.12
C TRP A 5 12.28 -14.02 9.32
N GLN A 6 13.59 -13.80 9.09
CA GLN A 6 14.57 -13.60 10.17
C GLN A 6 14.27 -12.31 10.95
N VAL A 7 13.85 -11.23 10.28
CA VAL A 7 13.61 -9.93 10.92
C VAL A 7 12.25 -9.88 11.62
N TYR A 8 11.18 -10.35 10.98
CA TYR A 8 9.81 -10.17 11.44
C TYR A 8 9.14 -11.45 11.97
N GLY A 9 9.78 -12.60 11.80
CA GLY A 9 9.23 -13.86 12.28
C GLY A 9 8.06 -14.41 11.48
N VAL A 10 7.80 -13.88 10.28
CA VAL A 10 6.70 -14.32 9.41
C VAL A 10 7.22 -15.31 8.38
N PRO A 11 6.66 -16.54 8.31
CA PRO A 11 7.10 -17.52 7.31
C PRO A 11 6.92 -17.01 5.88
N PRO A 12 7.86 -17.32 4.97
CA PRO A 12 7.77 -16.88 3.57
C PRO A 12 6.47 -17.30 2.88
N GLU A 13 5.95 -18.47 3.20
CA GLU A 13 4.70 -18.98 2.61
C GLU A 13 3.52 -18.07 2.90
N ILE A 14 3.46 -17.48 4.10
CA ILE A 14 2.39 -16.56 4.49
C ILE A 14 2.51 -15.26 3.70
N ILE A 15 3.72 -14.72 3.55
CA ILE A 15 3.95 -13.49 2.80
C ILE A 15 3.56 -13.67 1.33
N VAL A 16 4.01 -14.75 0.71
CA VAL A 16 3.66 -15.07 -0.69
C VAL A 16 2.16 -15.27 -0.84
N GLY A 17 1.54 -15.96 0.13
CA GLY A 17 0.09 -16.19 0.12
C GLY A 17 -0.71 -14.90 0.19
N ILE A 18 -0.32 -13.95 1.05
CA ILE A 18 -0.99 -12.66 1.16
C ILE A 18 -0.87 -11.88 -0.15
N ILE A 19 0.33 -11.77 -0.71
CA ILE A 19 0.53 -11.09 -1.99
C ILE A 19 -0.25 -11.77 -3.10
N GLY A 20 -0.27 -13.11 -3.10
CA GLY A 20 -1.02 -13.89 -4.09
C GLY A 20 -2.52 -13.64 -4.03
N VAL A 21 -3.09 -13.63 -2.82
CA VAL A 21 -4.53 -13.37 -2.62
C VAL A 21 -4.86 -11.93 -2.99
N GLU A 22 -4.05 -10.96 -2.55
CA GLU A 22 -4.37 -9.55 -2.72
C GLU A 22 -4.17 -9.06 -4.16
N THR A 23 -3.18 -9.58 -4.88
CA THR A 23 -2.82 -9.05 -6.19
C THR A 23 -2.64 -10.11 -7.28
N ARG A 24 -3.05 -11.37 -7.04
CA ARG A 24 -2.77 -12.48 -7.95
C ARG A 24 -1.29 -12.54 -8.32
N TRP A 25 -0.44 -12.53 -7.29
CA TRP A 25 1.03 -12.56 -7.42
C TRP A 25 1.58 -11.38 -8.24
N GLY A 26 1.02 -10.18 -8.00
CA GLY A 26 1.47 -8.94 -8.64
C GLY A 26 0.85 -8.66 -10.00
N ARG A 27 -0.08 -9.49 -10.47
CA ARG A 27 -0.73 -9.29 -11.77
C ARG A 27 -1.84 -8.26 -11.74
N VAL A 28 -2.50 -8.10 -10.58
CA VAL A 28 -3.66 -7.21 -10.43
C VAL A 28 -3.45 -6.32 -9.21
N MET A 29 -2.88 -5.14 -9.41
CA MET A 29 -2.69 -4.15 -8.35
C MET A 29 -3.63 -2.95 -8.50
N GLY A 30 -4.47 -2.96 -9.53
CA GLY A 30 -5.42 -1.90 -9.81
C GLY A 30 -4.91 -0.90 -10.82
N LYS A 31 -5.85 -0.24 -11.50
CA LYS A 31 -5.59 0.75 -12.55
C LYS A 31 -6.18 2.11 -12.26
N THR A 32 -6.84 2.26 -11.11
CA THR A 32 -7.47 3.51 -10.70
C THR A 32 -6.45 4.39 -10.01
N ARG A 33 -6.42 5.68 -10.33
CA ARG A 33 -5.61 6.62 -9.56
C ARG A 33 -6.09 6.62 -8.11
N ILE A 34 -5.17 6.44 -7.17
CA ILE A 34 -5.49 6.42 -5.75
C ILE A 34 -6.19 7.73 -5.34
N LEU A 35 -5.67 8.86 -5.82
CA LEU A 35 -6.26 10.18 -5.55
C LEU A 35 -7.73 10.23 -5.99
N ASP A 36 -8.03 9.78 -7.21
CA ASP A 36 -9.40 9.77 -7.74
C ASP A 36 -10.31 8.85 -6.93
N ALA A 37 -9.83 7.66 -6.58
CA ALA A 37 -10.59 6.69 -5.81
C ALA A 37 -10.97 7.25 -4.43
N LEU A 38 -9.99 7.77 -3.70
CA LEU A 38 -10.21 8.28 -2.34
C LEU A 38 -11.06 9.56 -2.35
N ALA A 39 -10.84 10.46 -3.32
CA ALA A 39 -11.66 11.66 -3.46
C ALA A 39 -13.11 11.33 -3.77
N THR A 40 -13.35 10.41 -4.70
CA THR A 40 -14.70 9.98 -5.06
C THR A 40 -15.43 9.37 -3.86
N LEU A 41 -14.78 8.48 -3.12
CA LEU A 41 -15.37 7.85 -1.96
C LEU A 41 -15.59 8.84 -0.81
N SER A 42 -14.71 9.82 -0.64
CA SER A 42 -14.85 10.87 0.37
C SER A 42 -16.09 11.72 0.12
N PHE A 43 -16.37 12.05 -1.15
CA PHE A 43 -17.47 12.96 -1.49
C PHE A 43 -18.79 12.24 -1.73
N ASN A 44 -18.77 10.99 -2.24
CA ASN A 44 -19.95 10.31 -2.73
C ASN A 44 -20.41 9.13 -1.89
N TYR A 45 -19.70 8.80 -0.81
CA TYR A 45 -20.05 7.68 0.06
C TYR A 45 -20.28 8.17 1.51
N PRO A 46 -21.50 8.66 1.83
CA PRO A 46 -21.74 9.35 3.11
C PRO A 46 -21.43 8.53 4.36
N ARG A 47 -21.68 7.22 4.34
CA ARG A 47 -21.48 6.36 5.51
C ARG A 47 -20.03 6.25 5.96
N ARG A 48 -19.10 6.44 5.04
CA ARG A 48 -17.66 6.30 5.31
C ARG A 48 -16.87 7.51 4.83
N ALA A 49 -17.53 8.64 4.63
CA ALA A 49 -16.87 9.86 4.13
C ALA A 49 -15.72 10.29 5.02
N GLU A 50 -15.89 10.24 6.33
CA GLU A 50 -14.86 10.60 7.29
C GLU A 50 -13.65 9.66 7.19
N TYR A 51 -13.89 8.37 7.09
CA TYR A 51 -12.83 7.38 6.91
C TYR A 51 -12.03 7.63 5.64
N PHE A 52 -12.71 7.78 4.50
CA PHE A 52 -12.02 7.99 3.22
C PHE A 52 -11.36 9.35 3.12
N SER A 53 -11.92 10.39 3.74
CA SER A 53 -11.27 11.70 3.83
C SER A 53 -9.96 11.62 4.62
N GLY A 54 -9.94 10.86 5.71
CA GLY A 54 -8.73 10.59 6.47
C GLY A 54 -7.69 9.83 5.67
N GLU A 55 -8.12 8.83 4.89
CA GLU A 55 -7.22 8.09 4.00
C GLU A 55 -6.66 8.97 2.88
N LEU A 56 -7.47 9.86 2.32
CA LEU A 56 -7.03 10.81 1.31
C LEU A 56 -5.95 11.75 1.86
N GLU A 57 -6.17 12.30 3.06
CA GLU A 57 -5.19 13.17 3.72
C GLU A 57 -3.87 12.42 3.94
N THR A 58 -3.95 11.21 4.48
CA THR A 58 -2.77 10.36 4.72
C THR A 58 -2.04 10.05 3.42
N PHE A 59 -2.78 9.76 2.34
CA PHE A 59 -2.20 9.51 1.03
C PHE A 59 -1.44 10.71 0.48
N LEU A 60 -1.99 11.92 0.60
CA LEU A 60 -1.32 13.12 0.12
C LEU A 60 -0.04 13.41 0.90
N LEU A 61 -0.05 13.18 2.22
CA LEU A 61 1.14 13.33 3.05
C LEU A 61 2.20 12.28 2.69
N MET A 62 1.79 11.05 2.44
CA MET A 62 2.67 9.97 2.01
C MET A 62 3.35 10.30 0.68
N ALA A 63 2.59 10.73 -0.31
CA ALA A 63 3.13 11.10 -1.62
C ALA A 63 4.13 12.26 -1.50
N ARG A 64 3.83 13.26 -0.66
CA ARG A 64 4.74 14.36 -0.40
C ARG A 64 6.05 13.87 0.23
N ASP A 65 5.97 13.01 1.24
CA ASP A 65 7.14 12.54 1.98
C ASP A 65 8.04 11.65 1.11
N GLU A 66 7.45 10.88 0.20
CA GLU A 66 8.19 10.04 -0.75
C GLU A 66 8.54 10.79 -2.05
N GLN A 67 8.15 12.06 -2.17
CA GLN A 67 8.38 12.89 -3.35
C GLN A 67 7.76 12.30 -4.63
N ASP A 68 6.66 11.60 -4.48
CA ASP A 68 5.89 11.03 -5.58
C ASP A 68 4.82 12.00 -6.05
N ASP A 69 4.50 11.95 -7.35
CA ASP A 69 3.35 12.67 -7.89
C ASP A 69 2.07 11.90 -7.55
N PRO A 70 1.18 12.46 -6.72
CA PRO A 70 -0.04 11.74 -6.31
C PRO A 70 -0.95 11.37 -7.49
N LEU A 71 -0.85 12.05 -8.63
CA LEU A 71 -1.64 11.73 -9.80
C LEU A 71 -1.17 10.48 -10.53
N ASN A 72 0.06 10.02 -10.27
CA ASN A 72 0.66 8.88 -10.97
C ASN A 72 0.53 7.57 -10.19
N LEU A 73 0.10 7.61 -8.94
CA LEU A 73 -0.01 6.41 -8.12
C LEU A 73 -1.36 5.73 -8.35
N LYS A 74 -1.34 4.47 -8.76
CA LYS A 74 -2.52 3.70 -9.11
C LYS A 74 -2.70 2.51 -8.19
N GLY A 75 -3.95 2.13 -7.96
CA GLY A 75 -4.30 1.01 -7.11
C GLY A 75 -5.73 0.58 -7.35
N SER A 76 -6.36 -0.01 -6.33
CA SER A 76 -7.75 -0.45 -6.41
C SER A 76 -8.71 0.74 -6.45
N PHE A 77 -9.94 0.50 -6.86
CA PHE A 77 -10.97 1.54 -6.84
C PHE A 77 -11.34 1.98 -5.41
N ALA A 78 -10.89 1.27 -4.39
CA ALA A 78 -11.07 1.65 -2.98
C ALA A 78 -9.81 2.30 -2.38
N GLY A 79 -8.75 2.50 -3.16
CA GLY A 79 -7.54 3.17 -2.71
C GLY A 79 -6.45 2.27 -2.15
N ALA A 80 -6.53 0.95 -2.34
CA ALA A 80 -5.50 0.02 -1.89
C ALA A 80 -4.29 0.02 -2.83
N MET A 81 -3.08 -0.05 -2.28
CA MET A 81 -1.83 0.26 -2.97
C MET A 81 -0.86 -0.93 -3.02
N GLY A 82 -0.25 -1.14 -4.20
CA GLY A 82 0.90 -1.99 -4.38
C GLY A 82 0.63 -3.49 -4.24
N TYR A 83 1.70 -4.25 -4.12
CA TYR A 83 1.63 -5.71 -4.01
C TYR A 83 0.84 -6.20 -2.80
N GLY A 84 0.93 -5.49 -1.67
CA GLY A 84 0.23 -5.84 -0.44
C GLY A 84 -1.16 -5.24 -0.31
N GLN A 85 -1.59 -4.41 -1.24
CA GLN A 85 -2.87 -3.71 -1.23
C GLN A 85 -3.10 -2.97 0.09
N PHE A 86 -2.14 -2.14 0.48
CA PHE A 86 -2.22 -1.34 1.70
C PHE A 86 -3.07 -0.09 1.48
N MET A 87 -3.95 0.20 2.43
CA MET A 87 -4.55 1.54 2.53
C MET A 87 -3.52 2.53 3.07
N PRO A 88 -3.64 3.84 2.78
CA PRO A 88 -2.67 4.84 3.26
C PRO A 88 -2.40 4.80 4.76
N SER A 89 -3.42 4.57 5.60
CA SER A 89 -3.22 4.46 7.05
C SER A 89 -2.36 3.26 7.44
N SER A 90 -2.53 2.13 6.75
CA SER A 90 -1.69 0.95 6.97
C SER A 90 -0.26 1.17 6.48
N TYR A 91 -0.08 1.88 5.37
CA TYR A 91 1.23 2.30 4.91
C TYR A 91 1.96 3.12 5.99
N LYS A 92 1.30 4.13 6.53
CA LYS A 92 1.88 5.00 7.55
C LYS A 92 2.35 4.21 8.77
N GLN A 93 1.62 3.17 9.15
CA GLN A 93 1.88 2.41 10.37
C GLN A 93 2.85 1.25 10.15
N TYR A 94 2.82 0.57 8.99
CA TYR A 94 3.49 -0.72 8.79
C TYR A 94 4.47 -0.76 7.64
N ALA A 95 4.42 0.16 6.67
CA ALA A 95 5.32 0.09 5.52
C ALA A 95 6.77 0.34 5.93
N VAL A 96 7.69 -0.39 5.32
CA VAL A 96 9.12 -0.30 5.61
C VAL A 96 9.94 -0.24 4.33
N ASP A 97 11.07 0.46 4.40
CA ASP A 97 12.08 0.49 3.35
C ASP A 97 13.00 -0.73 3.51
N PHE A 98 12.53 -1.88 3.04
CA PHE A 98 13.25 -3.14 3.22
C PHE A 98 14.44 -3.29 2.28
N SER A 99 14.42 -2.57 1.14
CA SER A 99 15.55 -2.53 0.20
C SER A 99 16.70 -1.65 0.68
N GLY A 100 16.42 -0.68 1.57
CA GLY A 100 17.43 0.21 2.11
C GLY A 100 17.85 1.35 1.18
N ASP A 101 17.03 1.70 0.18
CA ASP A 101 17.34 2.77 -0.78
C ASP A 101 16.89 4.16 -0.33
N GLY A 102 16.33 4.28 0.87
CA GLY A 102 15.83 5.54 1.41
C GLY A 102 14.41 5.88 1.02
N HIS A 103 13.75 5.04 0.25
CA HIS A 103 12.35 5.22 -0.18
C HIS A 103 11.54 3.97 0.11
N ILE A 104 10.28 4.16 0.54
CA ILE A 104 9.33 3.07 0.71
C ILE A 104 8.43 3.04 -0.54
N ASN A 105 8.50 1.96 -1.30
CA ASN A 105 7.73 1.79 -2.52
C ASN A 105 6.97 0.46 -2.49
N LEU A 106 5.66 0.50 -2.25
CA LEU A 106 4.83 -0.70 -2.16
C LEU A 106 4.61 -1.41 -3.50
N TRP A 107 4.97 -0.76 -4.62
CA TRP A 107 4.98 -1.38 -5.94
C TRP A 107 6.32 -2.06 -6.25
N ASP A 108 7.32 -1.93 -5.37
CA ASP A 108 8.56 -2.67 -5.41
C ASP A 108 8.38 -3.96 -4.59
N PRO A 109 8.63 -5.14 -5.18
CA PRO A 109 8.47 -6.40 -4.44
C PRO A 109 9.25 -6.48 -3.14
N VAL A 110 10.45 -5.91 -3.06
CA VAL A 110 11.29 -5.98 -1.87
C VAL A 110 10.65 -5.23 -0.70
N ASP A 111 10.25 -3.97 -0.91
CA ASP A 111 9.60 -3.18 0.13
C ASP A 111 8.23 -3.76 0.49
N ALA A 112 7.50 -4.29 -0.51
CA ALA A 112 6.22 -4.94 -0.27
C ALA A 112 6.36 -6.17 0.63
N ILE A 113 7.36 -7.01 0.38
CA ILE A 113 7.63 -8.20 1.21
C ILE A 113 7.90 -7.80 2.65
N GLY A 114 8.79 -6.84 2.86
CA GLY A 114 9.10 -6.34 4.20
C GLY A 114 7.89 -5.71 4.87
N SER A 115 7.11 -4.92 4.14
CA SER A 115 5.92 -4.25 4.68
C SER A 115 4.82 -5.25 5.05
N VAL A 116 4.57 -6.27 4.22
CA VAL A 116 3.61 -7.34 4.54
C VAL A 116 4.07 -8.12 5.77
N ALA A 117 5.35 -8.42 5.89
CA ALA A 117 5.89 -9.14 7.05
C ALA A 117 5.76 -8.31 8.33
N ASN A 118 5.87 -7.00 8.23
CA ASN A 118 5.75 -6.09 9.39
C ASN A 118 4.29 -5.79 9.76
N TYR A 119 3.37 -6.09 8.88
CA TYR A 119 1.94 -5.92 9.14
C TYR A 119 1.41 -6.97 10.12
#